data_7d7f2315d66406a165f662920c61b197
#
_entry.id   7d7f2315d66406a165f662920c61b197
#
_cell.length_a   1.000
_cell.length_b   1.000
_cell.length_c   1.000
_cell.angle_alpha   90.00
_cell.angle_beta   90.00
_cell.angle_gamma   90.00
#
_symmetry.space_group_name_H-M   'P 1'
#
loop_
_entity.id
_entity.type
_entity.pdbx_description
1 polymer ?
#
loop_
_entity_poly.entity_id
_entity_poly.type
_entity_poly.pdbx_seq_one_letter_code
_entity_poly.pdbx_strand_id
1 'polypeptide(L)'
;MSEEVIIAHETENVSGTVQISGAKNSALKLIAATMLGQGKSTLHNIPHISDIEIMNDVIRSLGATVEWDDRSLIIDTEHAEGHDTPYELVSKMRASISVLGPLVGRFGCARVAMPGGCKIGARKIDMHLKVLEAMGVEFENSHGYLYASTPNGLHSADVLLEFPSVGATENMLMASVVAPGTSVIDNAAREPEIVDLANMLNAMGAHVEGAGTPTITVKGVALSEMHPCEHTTVGDRIEAGTFLTAGALLGGPVTVKGIDPAYLRMALMKLEHMGCDISTTEDSITVSRTQPLRATDIQTLPHPGFPTDLQAQFMLLASFAEGNSVISENIFENRFMFASELNRMGSRITVEGHHALVQGVSKLEGAPVSSPDLRGGAALVIAGLAAEGETVVHDIRHIDRGYEDYVGKLRAIGANVDRVTL
;
A
#
# COMPACT_ATOMS: atom_id res chain seq x y z
N MET A 1 9.91 29.18 -5.00
CA MET A 1 9.21 28.37 -3.99
C MET A 1 10.26 27.45 -3.41
N SER A 2 10.46 27.45 -2.10
CA SER A 2 11.37 26.51 -1.43
C SER A 2 10.91 25.07 -1.68
N GLU A 3 11.80 24.21 -2.10
CA GLU A 3 11.55 22.80 -2.32
C GLU A 3 12.16 22.00 -1.18
N GLU A 4 11.42 21.04 -0.62
CA GLU A 4 11.99 20.06 0.30
C GLU A 4 12.58 18.89 -0.47
N VAL A 5 13.79 18.50 -0.10
CA VAL A 5 14.52 17.37 -0.69
C VAL A 5 15.08 16.47 0.41
N ILE A 6 15.41 15.23 0.06
CA ILE A 6 16.19 14.34 0.91
C ILE A 6 17.60 14.26 0.34
N ILE A 7 18.60 14.51 1.18
CA ILE A 7 20.00 14.35 0.86
C ILE A 7 20.52 13.09 1.54
N ALA A 8 20.96 12.12 0.74
CA ALA A 8 21.58 10.89 1.21
C ALA A 8 23.07 10.91 0.92
N HIS A 9 23.85 10.62 1.94
CA HIS A 9 25.32 10.51 1.83
C HIS A 9 25.75 9.07 1.99
N GLU A 10 26.87 8.73 1.39
CA GLU A 10 27.47 7.40 1.52
C GLU A 10 27.50 6.94 2.96
N THR A 11 27.01 5.73 3.18
CA THR A 11 26.88 5.08 4.49
C THR A 11 27.53 3.71 4.43
N GLU A 12 28.59 3.50 5.19
CA GLU A 12 29.34 2.24 5.15
C GLU A 12 28.55 1.05 5.68
N ASN A 13 27.74 1.28 6.72
CA ASN A 13 26.97 0.24 7.39
C ASN A 13 25.77 0.84 8.13
N VAL A 14 24.70 0.07 8.21
CA VAL A 14 23.54 0.38 9.05
C VAL A 14 23.27 -0.74 10.06
N SER A 15 22.81 -0.38 11.26
CA SER A 15 22.42 -1.37 12.25
C SER A 15 21.43 -0.77 13.24
N GLY A 16 20.48 -1.57 13.69
CA GLY A 16 19.49 -1.11 14.67
C GLY A 16 18.11 -1.69 14.47
N THR A 17 17.15 -1.08 15.12
CA THR A 17 15.75 -1.54 15.11
C THR A 17 14.84 -0.43 14.63
N VAL A 18 13.91 -0.77 13.73
CA VAL A 18 12.85 0.11 13.25
C VAL A 18 11.50 -0.44 13.70
N GLN A 19 10.71 0.38 14.38
CA GLN A 19 9.31 0.09 14.64
C GLN A 19 8.50 0.39 13.38
N ILE A 20 7.84 -0.61 12.83
CA ILE A 20 7.03 -0.48 11.62
C ILE A 20 5.69 0.18 11.97
N SER A 21 5.28 1.12 11.14
CA SER A 21 3.98 1.78 11.22
C SER A 21 2.86 0.87 10.75
N GLY A 22 1.62 1.23 11.07
CA GLY A 22 0.46 0.53 10.53
C GLY A 22 0.41 0.61 9.00
N ALA A 23 -0.11 -0.45 8.39
CA ALA A 23 -0.15 -0.58 6.94
C ALA A 23 -1.02 0.50 6.30
N LYS A 24 -0.40 1.39 5.51
CA LYS A 24 -1.10 2.40 4.73
C LYS A 24 -2.28 1.81 3.96
N ASN A 25 -2.00 0.72 3.23
CA ASN A 25 -3.00 0.09 2.36
C ASN A 25 -4.15 -0.55 3.14
N SER A 26 -3.96 -0.91 4.39
CA SER A 26 -5.04 -1.33 5.29
C SER A 26 -5.77 -0.11 5.86
N ALA A 27 -5.07 0.80 6.50
CA ALA A 27 -5.63 1.95 7.19
C ALA A 27 -6.63 2.75 6.35
N LEU A 28 -6.34 2.98 5.06
CA LEU A 28 -7.24 3.67 4.13
C LEU A 28 -8.61 2.98 4.01
N LYS A 29 -8.66 1.65 4.06
CA LYS A 29 -9.90 0.88 3.93
C LYS A 29 -10.62 0.72 5.26
N LEU A 30 -9.86 0.59 6.35
CA LEU A 30 -10.43 0.58 7.70
C LEU A 30 -11.13 1.92 7.97
N ILE A 31 -10.51 3.05 7.60
CA ILE A 31 -11.14 4.38 7.69
C ILE A 31 -12.44 4.43 6.85
N ALA A 32 -12.41 3.96 5.59
CA ALA A 32 -13.61 3.91 4.76
C ALA A 32 -14.71 3.00 5.34
N ALA A 33 -14.33 1.85 5.91
CA ALA A 33 -15.25 0.87 6.49
C ALA A 33 -15.99 1.41 7.73
N THR A 34 -15.44 2.39 8.46
CA THR A 34 -16.14 3.02 9.61
C THR A 34 -17.48 3.63 9.20
N MET A 35 -17.63 4.01 7.92
CA MET A 35 -18.91 4.53 7.39
C MET A 35 -20.06 3.51 7.45
N LEU A 36 -19.80 2.22 7.62
CA LEU A 36 -20.83 1.19 7.74
C LEU A 36 -21.45 1.11 9.14
N GLY A 37 -20.73 1.56 10.19
CA GLY A 37 -21.27 1.66 11.55
C GLY A 37 -21.74 3.07 11.84
N GLN A 38 -22.72 3.24 12.76
CA GLN A 38 -23.15 4.54 13.25
C GLN A 38 -22.61 4.76 14.67
N GLY A 39 -21.86 5.86 14.89
CA GLY A 39 -21.21 6.21 16.15
C GLY A 39 -19.69 6.22 16.05
N LYS A 40 -18.99 6.05 17.18
CA LYS A 40 -17.57 6.30 17.36
C LYS A 40 -16.74 5.03 17.27
N SER A 41 -15.90 4.90 16.24
CA SER A 41 -14.87 3.87 16.10
C SER A 41 -13.49 4.41 16.46
N THR A 42 -12.61 3.56 17.00
CA THR A 42 -11.21 3.88 17.29
C THR A 42 -10.30 2.94 16.50
N LEU A 43 -9.48 3.52 15.64
CA LEU A 43 -8.49 2.78 14.83
C LEU A 43 -7.08 3.08 15.36
N HIS A 44 -6.40 2.05 15.87
CA HIS A 44 -5.04 2.16 16.41
C HIS A 44 -3.98 1.88 15.35
N ASN A 45 -2.75 2.28 15.63
CA ASN A 45 -1.58 2.09 14.78
C ASN A 45 -1.80 2.65 13.36
N ILE A 46 -2.34 3.86 13.28
CA ILE A 46 -2.53 4.57 12.01
C ILE A 46 -1.29 5.42 11.72
N PRO A 47 -0.66 5.31 10.54
CA PRO A 47 0.52 6.10 10.21
C PRO A 47 0.17 7.57 9.92
N HIS A 48 1.02 8.50 10.39
CA HIS A 48 0.92 9.92 10.05
C HIS A 48 1.54 10.18 8.67
N ILE A 49 0.75 9.98 7.62
CA ILE A 49 1.15 10.15 6.21
C ILE A 49 0.09 10.93 5.43
N SER A 50 0.50 11.58 4.35
CA SER A 50 -0.40 12.48 3.62
C SER A 50 -1.61 11.78 2.98
N ASP A 51 -1.50 10.50 2.58
CA ASP A 51 -2.64 9.76 2.05
C ASP A 51 -3.72 9.49 3.13
N ILE A 52 -3.33 9.31 4.40
CA ILE A 52 -4.28 9.19 5.53
C ILE A 52 -5.01 10.51 5.76
N GLU A 53 -4.30 11.65 5.73
CA GLU A 53 -4.96 12.95 5.88
C GLU A 53 -5.96 13.23 4.76
N ILE A 54 -5.63 12.87 3.52
CA ILE A 54 -6.58 12.99 2.40
C ILE A 54 -7.81 12.10 2.64
N MET A 55 -7.64 10.86 3.13
CA MET A 55 -8.78 9.98 3.44
C MET A 55 -9.61 10.55 4.59
N ASN A 56 -8.97 11.09 5.63
CA ASN A 56 -9.66 11.78 6.72
C ASN A 56 -10.50 12.95 6.21
N ASP A 57 -9.98 13.73 5.27
CA ASP A 57 -10.73 14.82 4.65
C ASP A 57 -11.89 14.32 3.80
N VAL A 58 -11.73 13.20 3.10
CA VAL A 58 -12.84 12.53 2.38
C VAL A 58 -13.95 12.14 3.37
N ILE A 59 -13.62 11.48 4.47
CA ILE A 59 -14.61 11.05 5.48
C ILE A 59 -15.26 12.27 6.16
N ARG A 60 -14.50 13.32 6.47
CA ARG A 60 -15.04 14.59 6.99
C ARG A 60 -16.02 15.23 6.02
N SER A 61 -15.73 15.20 4.71
CA SER A 61 -16.64 15.73 3.68
C SER A 61 -17.97 14.98 3.59
N LEU A 62 -18.00 13.73 4.08
CA LEU A 62 -19.21 12.90 4.18
C LEU A 62 -19.98 13.14 5.51
N GLY A 63 -19.51 14.06 6.36
CA GLY A 63 -20.18 14.45 7.59
C GLY A 63 -19.71 13.74 8.87
N ALA A 64 -18.68 12.90 8.79
CA ALA A 64 -18.07 12.32 9.98
C ALA A 64 -17.11 13.32 10.65
N THR A 65 -16.86 13.16 11.96
CA THR A 65 -15.74 13.80 12.63
C THR A 65 -14.57 12.85 12.73
N VAL A 66 -13.35 13.38 12.59
CA VAL A 66 -12.11 12.60 12.65
C VAL A 66 -11.11 13.37 13.52
N GLU A 67 -10.67 12.73 14.59
CA GLU A 67 -9.74 13.28 15.57
C GLU A 67 -8.56 12.34 15.77
N TRP A 68 -7.35 12.91 15.91
CA TRP A 68 -6.16 12.16 16.28
C TRP A 68 -6.03 12.06 17.79
N ASP A 69 -5.66 10.88 18.28
CA ASP A 69 -5.17 10.62 19.62
C ASP A 69 -3.86 9.83 19.50
N ASP A 70 -2.73 10.53 19.50
CA ASP A 70 -1.40 9.98 19.17
C ASP A 70 -1.42 9.24 17.82
N ARG A 71 -1.22 7.95 17.81
CA ARG A 71 -1.24 7.07 16.62
C ARG A 71 -2.60 6.40 16.40
N SER A 72 -3.64 6.93 16.99
CA SER A 72 -5.01 6.44 16.85
C SER A 72 -5.89 7.49 16.19
N LEU A 73 -6.83 7.03 15.35
CA LEU A 73 -7.89 7.84 14.81
C LEU A 73 -9.20 7.52 15.51
N ILE A 74 -9.87 8.53 16.04
CA ILE A 74 -11.22 8.45 16.55
C ILE A 74 -12.14 9.02 15.47
N ILE A 75 -12.99 8.16 14.89
CA ILE A 75 -13.90 8.51 13.80
C ILE A 75 -15.32 8.34 14.27
N ASP A 76 -16.07 9.44 14.30
CA ASP A 76 -17.48 9.45 14.68
C ASP A 76 -18.36 9.67 13.46
N THR A 77 -19.17 8.69 13.12
CA THR A 77 -20.07 8.66 11.96
C THR A 77 -21.54 8.84 12.35
N GLU A 78 -21.84 9.22 13.60
CA GLU A 78 -23.22 9.38 14.12
C GLU A 78 -24.08 10.27 13.22
N HIS A 79 -23.49 11.37 12.71
CA HIS A 79 -24.16 12.36 11.90
C HIS A 79 -23.69 12.37 10.43
N ALA A 80 -23.01 11.31 9.97
CA ALA A 80 -22.57 11.22 8.60
C ALA A 80 -23.76 10.87 7.68
N GLU A 81 -24.16 11.83 6.84
CA GLU A 81 -25.27 11.73 5.88
C GLU A 81 -24.81 11.96 4.43
N GLY A 82 -23.55 12.35 4.24
CA GLY A 82 -22.99 12.65 2.93
C GLY A 82 -22.69 11.39 2.11
N HIS A 83 -22.95 11.48 0.81
CA HIS A 83 -22.64 10.44 -0.17
C HIS A 83 -21.93 10.99 -1.41
N ASP A 84 -21.47 12.25 -1.32
CA ASP A 84 -20.80 12.98 -2.41
C ASP A 84 -19.36 13.33 -2.00
N THR A 85 -18.38 12.87 -2.78
CA THR A 85 -16.96 13.12 -2.52
C THR A 85 -16.42 14.22 -3.42
N PRO A 86 -15.77 15.27 -2.86
CA PRO A 86 -15.23 16.39 -3.65
C PRO A 86 -14.13 15.94 -4.62
N TYR A 87 -14.17 16.46 -5.85
CA TYR A 87 -13.16 16.17 -6.88
C TYR A 87 -11.73 16.48 -6.41
N GLU A 88 -11.54 17.58 -5.70
CA GLU A 88 -10.24 18.08 -5.24
C GLU A 88 -9.55 17.08 -4.28
N LEU A 89 -10.32 16.27 -3.56
CA LEU A 89 -9.80 15.25 -2.67
C LEU A 89 -9.52 13.94 -3.42
N VAL A 90 -10.49 13.48 -4.22
CA VAL A 90 -10.37 12.21 -4.96
C VAL A 90 -9.27 12.27 -6.02
N SER A 91 -9.07 13.43 -6.68
CA SER A 91 -8.02 13.60 -7.67
C SER A 91 -6.60 13.46 -7.10
N LYS A 92 -6.41 13.73 -5.82
CA LYS A 92 -5.12 13.63 -5.12
C LYS A 92 -4.76 12.19 -4.75
N MET A 93 -5.77 11.35 -4.48
CA MET A 93 -5.55 9.99 -4.00
C MET A 93 -6.55 9.01 -4.63
N ARG A 94 -6.02 8.09 -5.44
CA ARG A 94 -6.85 7.08 -6.12
C ARG A 94 -7.62 6.16 -5.16
N ALA A 95 -7.05 5.89 -3.97
CA ALA A 95 -7.69 5.04 -2.95
C ALA A 95 -9.04 5.59 -2.45
N SER A 96 -9.39 6.84 -2.77
CA SER A 96 -10.70 7.42 -2.49
C SER A 96 -11.87 6.62 -3.09
N ILE A 97 -11.63 5.82 -4.15
CA ILE A 97 -12.64 4.89 -4.71
C ILE A 97 -13.07 3.82 -3.69
N SER A 98 -12.30 3.58 -2.63
CA SER A 98 -12.62 2.60 -1.59
C SER A 98 -13.84 2.99 -0.73
N VAL A 99 -14.28 4.26 -0.77
CA VAL A 99 -15.53 4.66 -0.09
C VAL A 99 -16.78 4.21 -0.84
N LEU A 100 -16.64 3.76 -2.09
CA LEU A 100 -17.80 3.41 -2.94
C LEU A 100 -18.64 2.26 -2.33
N GLY A 101 -17.97 1.17 -1.91
CA GLY A 101 -18.63 0.04 -1.24
C GLY A 101 -19.41 0.44 0.01
N PRO A 102 -18.77 1.08 0.99
CA PRO A 102 -19.44 1.58 2.20
C PRO A 102 -20.59 2.54 1.93
N LEU A 103 -20.42 3.48 0.98
CA LEU A 103 -21.47 4.47 0.68
C LEU A 103 -22.71 3.84 0.06
N VAL A 104 -22.54 2.95 -0.94
CA VAL A 104 -23.72 2.25 -1.50
C VAL A 104 -24.33 1.30 -0.49
N GLY A 105 -23.54 0.71 0.41
CA GLY A 105 -24.03 -0.12 1.51
C GLY A 105 -24.88 0.65 2.52
N ARG A 106 -24.42 1.84 2.93
CA ARG A 106 -25.09 2.64 3.94
C ARG A 106 -26.23 3.49 3.39
N PHE A 107 -26.03 4.14 2.25
CA PHE A 107 -26.96 5.15 1.73
C PHE A 107 -27.72 4.70 0.47
N GLY A 108 -27.37 3.56 -0.12
CA GLY A 108 -27.94 3.12 -1.39
C GLY A 108 -27.51 3.96 -2.59
N CYS A 109 -26.65 4.94 -2.39
CA CYS A 109 -26.11 5.80 -3.45
C CYS A 109 -24.74 6.36 -3.09
N ALA A 110 -23.96 6.73 -4.11
CA ALA A 110 -22.70 7.44 -3.97
C ALA A 110 -22.43 8.31 -5.20
N ARG A 111 -21.77 9.45 -5.01
CA ARG A 111 -21.17 10.25 -6.08
C ARG A 111 -19.68 10.38 -5.80
N VAL A 112 -18.87 9.71 -6.60
CA VAL A 112 -17.41 9.69 -6.43
C VAL A 112 -16.75 10.24 -7.67
N ALA A 113 -15.83 11.20 -7.53
CA ALA A 113 -15.09 11.69 -8.70
C ALA A 113 -14.30 10.54 -9.34
N MET A 114 -14.25 10.51 -10.67
CA MET A 114 -13.46 9.51 -11.38
C MET A 114 -11.99 9.67 -11.02
N PRO A 115 -11.33 8.63 -10.53
CA PRO A 115 -9.91 8.73 -10.16
C PRO A 115 -9.09 9.02 -11.42
N GLY A 116 -8.21 10.02 -11.33
CA GLY A 116 -7.27 10.36 -12.40
C GLY A 116 -6.33 9.22 -12.74
N GLY A 117 -5.63 9.33 -13.87
CA GLY A 117 -4.57 8.38 -14.26
C GLY A 117 -3.47 8.29 -13.20
N CYS A 118 -2.87 7.13 -13.05
CA CYS A 118 -1.72 6.92 -12.17
C CYS A 118 -0.45 6.79 -13.01
N LYS A 119 0.68 7.36 -12.56
CA LYS A 119 1.97 7.27 -13.27
C LYS A 119 2.41 5.81 -13.52
N ILE A 120 2.06 4.89 -12.63
CA ILE A 120 2.47 3.47 -12.69
C ILE A 120 1.58 2.58 -13.58
N GLY A 121 0.50 3.11 -14.17
CA GLY A 121 -0.38 2.35 -15.08
C GLY A 121 -1.81 2.85 -15.12
N ALA A 122 -2.61 2.32 -16.04
CA ALA A 122 -4.01 2.73 -16.27
C ALA A 122 -4.91 2.47 -15.05
N ARG A 123 -4.66 1.41 -14.28
CA ARG A 123 -5.40 1.04 -13.06
C ARG A 123 -6.91 1.18 -13.23
N LYS A 124 -7.47 0.49 -14.20
CA LYS A 124 -8.91 0.51 -14.49
C LYS A 124 -9.72 0.20 -13.23
N ILE A 125 -10.90 0.80 -13.10
CA ILE A 125 -11.86 0.54 -12.01
C ILE A 125 -12.96 -0.43 -12.43
N ASP A 126 -12.87 -1.00 -13.63
CA ASP A 126 -13.85 -1.89 -14.24
C ASP A 126 -14.24 -3.06 -13.33
N MET A 127 -13.26 -3.70 -12.66
CA MET A 127 -13.56 -4.76 -11.71
C MET A 127 -14.33 -4.28 -10.47
N HIS A 128 -14.06 -3.06 -9.98
CA HIS A 128 -14.87 -2.46 -8.90
C HIS A 128 -16.33 -2.29 -9.31
N LEU A 129 -16.55 -1.81 -10.55
CA LEU A 129 -17.90 -1.61 -11.07
C LEU A 129 -18.61 -2.94 -11.28
N LYS A 130 -17.96 -3.91 -11.95
CA LYS A 130 -18.52 -5.24 -12.21
C LYS A 130 -19.01 -5.96 -10.96
N VAL A 131 -18.23 -5.94 -9.86
CA VAL A 131 -18.62 -6.61 -8.62
C VAL A 131 -19.82 -5.93 -7.96
N LEU A 132 -19.90 -4.60 -8.01
CA LEU A 132 -21.01 -3.85 -7.43
C LEU A 132 -22.25 -3.90 -8.34
N GLU A 133 -22.09 -3.91 -9.67
CA GLU A 133 -23.19 -4.16 -10.63
C GLU A 133 -23.83 -5.51 -10.39
N ALA A 134 -23.03 -6.56 -10.13
CA ALA A 134 -23.53 -7.89 -9.77
C ALA A 134 -24.35 -7.87 -8.48
N MET A 135 -24.15 -6.87 -7.60
CA MET A 135 -24.92 -6.67 -6.36
C MET A 135 -26.11 -5.71 -6.51
N GLY A 136 -26.44 -5.29 -7.75
CA GLY A 136 -27.59 -4.43 -8.04
C GLY A 136 -27.29 -2.93 -8.03
N VAL A 137 -26.00 -2.54 -8.06
CA VAL A 137 -25.63 -1.12 -8.22
C VAL A 137 -25.71 -0.74 -9.70
N GLU A 138 -26.37 0.36 -9.99
CA GLU A 138 -26.40 1.00 -11.31
C GLU A 138 -25.42 2.17 -11.32
N PHE A 139 -24.65 2.30 -12.43
CA PHE A 139 -23.63 3.35 -12.58
C PHE A 139 -23.96 4.27 -13.75
N GLU A 140 -23.78 5.57 -13.53
CA GLU A 140 -23.80 6.60 -14.56
C GLU A 140 -22.52 7.45 -14.46
N ASN A 141 -21.87 7.68 -15.61
CA ASN A 141 -20.73 8.60 -15.72
C ASN A 141 -21.21 9.96 -16.24
N SER A 142 -21.05 10.99 -15.44
CA SER A 142 -21.44 12.34 -15.84
C SER A 142 -20.48 13.38 -15.25
N HIS A 143 -20.04 14.33 -16.09
CA HIS A 143 -19.20 15.47 -15.68
C HIS A 143 -17.95 15.10 -14.88
N GLY A 144 -17.31 13.95 -15.15
CA GLY A 144 -16.12 13.47 -14.44
C GLY A 144 -16.40 12.80 -13.09
N TYR A 145 -17.67 12.54 -12.79
CA TYR A 145 -18.11 11.80 -11.63
C TYR A 145 -18.76 10.46 -12.01
N LEU A 146 -18.55 9.50 -11.15
CA LEU A 146 -19.26 8.24 -11.13
C LEU A 146 -20.42 8.36 -10.13
N TYR A 147 -21.64 8.26 -10.65
CA TYR A 147 -22.86 8.16 -9.86
C TYR A 147 -23.21 6.68 -9.70
N ALA A 148 -23.38 6.23 -8.47
CA ALA A 148 -23.79 4.88 -8.12
C ALA A 148 -25.16 4.96 -7.41
N SER A 149 -26.08 4.07 -7.75
CA SER A 149 -27.37 3.96 -7.08
C SER A 149 -27.83 2.52 -7.00
N THR A 150 -28.65 2.21 -6.01
CA THR A 150 -29.25 0.88 -5.80
C THR A 150 -30.79 1.00 -5.81
N PRO A 151 -31.42 1.23 -6.97
CA PRO A 151 -32.84 1.54 -7.05
C PRO A 151 -33.75 0.42 -6.49
N ASN A 152 -33.27 -0.81 -6.48
CA ASN A 152 -33.97 -1.98 -5.94
C ASN A 152 -33.35 -2.50 -4.64
N GLY A 153 -32.43 -1.74 -4.03
CA GLY A 153 -31.60 -2.15 -2.91
C GLY A 153 -30.42 -3.05 -3.33
N LEU A 154 -29.44 -3.19 -2.43
CA LEU A 154 -28.38 -4.18 -2.62
C LEU A 154 -28.91 -5.59 -2.44
N HIS A 155 -28.31 -6.55 -3.14
CA HIS A 155 -28.52 -7.98 -2.94
C HIS A 155 -27.19 -8.75 -2.96
N SER A 156 -27.21 -9.95 -2.41
CA SER A 156 -26.07 -10.86 -2.46
C SER A 156 -25.73 -11.26 -3.89
N ALA A 157 -24.44 -11.52 -4.15
CA ALA A 157 -23.96 -11.96 -5.44
C ALA A 157 -22.79 -12.96 -5.30
N ASP A 158 -22.73 -13.91 -6.22
CA ASP A 158 -21.59 -14.81 -6.38
C ASP A 158 -20.75 -14.32 -7.56
N VAL A 159 -19.53 -13.87 -7.29
CA VAL A 159 -18.66 -13.25 -8.29
C VAL A 159 -17.33 -13.97 -8.36
N LEU A 160 -16.95 -14.39 -9.57
CA LEU A 160 -15.60 -14.84 -9.89
C LEU A 160 -14.80 -13.67 -10.47
N LEU A 161 -13.75 -13.24 -9.77
CA LEU A 161 -12.84 -12.22 -10.27
C LEU A 161 -11.90 -12.78 -11.34
N GLU A 162 -11.80 -12.14 -12.50
CA GLU A 162 -10.87 -12.51 -13.57
C GLU A 162 -9.40 -12.41 -13.13
N PHE A 163 -9.13 -11.51 -12.16
CA PHE A 163 -7.85 -11.28 -11.53
C PHE A 163 -8.08 -10.96 -10.03
N PRO A 164 -7.24 -11.45 -9.09
CA PRO A 164 -7.41 -11.18 -7.67
C PRO A 164 -7.12 -9.70 -7.35
N SER A 165 -8.06 -8.84 -7.72
CA SER A 165 -7.98 -7.39 -7.51
C SER A 165 -8.25 -7.03 -6.06
N VAL A 166 -7.25 -6.43 -5.40
CA VAL A 166 -7.37 -5.94 -4.02
C VAL A 166 -8.55 -4.98 -3.89
N GLY A 167 -8.60 -3.94 -4.71
CA GLY A 167 -9.63 -2.91 -4.59
C GLY A 167 -11.05 -3.40 -4.93
N ALA A 168 -11.22 -4.32 -5.90
CA ALA A 168 -12.53 -4.90 -6.19
C ALA A 168 -12.98 -5.80 -5.04
N THR A 169 -12.08 -6.62 -4.47
CA THR A 169 -12.36 -7.45 -3.31
C THR A 169 -12.80 -6.59 -2.11
N GLU A 170 -12.08 -5.50 -1.80
CA GLU A 170 -12.40 -4.59 -0.71
C GLU A 170 -13.77 -3.93 -0.87
N ASN A 171 -14.08 -3.38 -2.06
CA ASN A 171 -15.36 -2.73 -2.29
C ASN A 171 -16.54 -3.71 -2.24
N MET A 172 -16.38 -4.89 -2.85
CA MET A 172 -17.43 -5.93 -2.76
C MET A 172 -17.61 -6.42 -1.33
N LEU A 173 -16.50 -6.64 -0.60
CA LEU A 173 -16.55 -7.06 0.80
C LEU A 173 -17.34 -6.06 1.67
N MET A 174 -17.00 -4.76 1.57
CA MET A 174 -17.67 -3.70 2.34
C MET A 174 -19.14 -3.50 1.94
N ALA A 175 -19.52 -3.71 0.68
CA ALA A 175 -20.93 -3.65 0.27
C ALA A 175 -21.69 -4.90 0.70
N SER A 176 -21.06 -6.08 0.64
CA SER A 176 -21.71 -7.38 0.92
C SER A 176 -22.11 -7.54 2.37
N VAL A 177 -21.44 -6.90 3.33
CA VAL A 177 -21.75 -7.07 4.77
C VAL A 177 -23.13 -6.57 5.13
N VAL A 178 -23.73 -5.68 4.32
CA VAL A 178 -25.10 -5.16 4.53
C VAL A 178 -26.08 -5.57 3.42
N ALA A 179 -25.64 -6.39 2.46
CA ALA A 179 -26.49 -6.89 1.39
C ALA A 179 -27.29 -8.14 1.86
N PRO A 180 -28.61 -8.19 1.71
CA PRO A 180 -29.39 -9.36 2.12
C PRO A 180 -28.94 -10.64 1.42
N GLY A 181 -28.77 -11.73 2.18
CA GLY A 181 -28.34 -13.04 1.67
C GLY A 181 -26.88 -13.35 1.94
N THR A 182 -26.32 -14.25 1.13
CA THR A 182 -24.92 -14.67 1.23
C THR A 182 -24.21 -14.35 -0.08
N SER A 183 -23.13 -13.58 -0.03
CA SER A 183 -22.29 -13.30 -1.18
C SER A 183 -21.02 -14.15 -1.16
N VAL A 184 -20.53 -14.52 -2.33
CA VAL A 184 -19.28 -15.25 -2.52
C VAL A 184 -18.37 -14.48 -3.45
N ILE A 185 -17.11 -14.30 -3.07
CA ILE A 185 -16.07 -13.71 -3.88
C ILE A 185 -15.04 -14.80 -4.19
N ASP A 186 -15.08 -15.35 -5.39
CA ASP A 186 -14.10 -16.32 -5.85
C ASP A 186 -12.94 -15.63 -6.56
N ASN A 187 -11.75 -16.22 -6.47
CA ASN A 187 -10.48 -15.64 -6.87
C ASN A 187 -10.24 -14.26 -6.21
N ALA A 188 -10.64 -14.13 -4.95
CA ALA A 188 -10.46 -12.94 -4.14
C ALA A 188 -8.97 -12.63 -3.91
N ALA A 189 -8.67 -11.36 -3.68
CA ALA A 189 -7.35 -10.94 -3.19
C ALA A 189 -7.10 -11.53 -1.79
N ARG A 190 -5.85 -11.91 -1.52
CA ARG A 190 -5.44 -12.64 -0.30
C ARG A 190 -4.46 -11.88 0.56
N GLU A 191 -4.23 -10.61 0.25
CA GLU A 191 -3.31 -9.74 0.97
C GLU A 191 -3.68 -9.67 2.46
N PRO A 192 -2.68 -9.55 3.36
CA PRO A 192 -2.92 -9.39 4.80
C PRO A 192 -3.88 -8.24 5.11
N GLU A 193 -3.89 -7.20 4.28
CA GLU A 193 -4.77 -6.03 4.37
C GLU A 193 -6.26 -6.40 4.13
N ILE A 194 -6.54 -7.46 3.34
CA ILE A 194 -7.91 -8.01 3.17
C ILE A 194 -8.35 -8.74 4.44
N VAL A 195 -7.43 -9.49 5.05
CA VAL A 195 -7.70 -10.19 6.33
C VAL A 195 -7.98 -9.16 7.44
N ASP A 196 -7.18 -8.09 7.49
CA ASP A 196 -7.32 -7.00 8.45
C ASP A 196 -8.69 -6.31 8.32
N LEU A 197 -9.10 -5.97 7.08
CA LEU A 197 -10.44 -5.42 6.80
C LEU A 197 -11.55 -6.38 7.23
N ALA A 198 -11.44 -7.67 6.91
CA ALA A 198 -12.45 -8.67 7.29
C ALA A 198 -12.57 -8.80 8.82
N ASN A 199 -11.45 -8.77 9.54
CA ASN A 199 -11.42 -8.81 10.99
C ASN A 199 -12.12 -7.58 11.59
N MET A 200 -11.86 -6.39 11.07
CA MET A 200 -12.56 -5.17 11.50
C MET A 200 -14.06 -5.25 11.21
N LEU A 201 -14.46 -5.65 10.01
CA LEU A 201 -15.87 -5.79 9.65
C LEU A 201 -16.59 -6.80 10.58
N ASN A 202 -15.94 -7.92 10.91
CA ASN A 202 -16.47 -8.88 11.88
C ASN A 202 -16.57 -8.27 13.29
N ALA A 203 -15.59 -7.46 13.71
CA ALA A 203 -15.68 -6.71 14.96
C ALA A 203 -16.79 -5.64 14.95
N MET A 204 -17.21 -5.19 13.77
CA MET A 204 -18.37 -4.30 13.59
C MET A 204 -19.72 -5.04 13.51
N GLY A 205 -19.76 -6.37 13.65
CA GLY A 205 -20.99 -7.17 13.63
C GLY A 205 -21.27 -7.90 12.32
N ALA A 206 -20.39 -7.82 11.32
CA ALA A 206 -20.53 -8.59 10.08
C ALA A 206 -20.15 -10.07 10.26
N HIS A 207 -20.44 -10.87 9.24
CA HIS A 207 -20.08 -12.29 9.15
C HIS A 207 -19.29 -12.55 7.86
N VAL A 208 -17.97 -12.42 7.96
CA VAL A 208 -17.01 -12.64 6.87
C VAL A 208 -16.15 -13.85 7.20
N GLU A 209 -16.09 -14.81 6.28
CA GLU A 209 -15.28 -16.02 6.38
C GLU A 209 -14.39 -16.17 5.13
N GLY A 210 -13.24 -16.85 5.26
CA GLY A 210 -12.35 -17.18 4.15
C GLY A 210 -11.43 -16.06 3.71
N ALA A 211 -11.37 -14.90 4.38
CA ALA A 211 -10.37 -13.86 4.09
C ALA A 211 -8.94 -14.42 4.18
N GLY A 212 -8.08 -14.06 3.20
CA GLY A 212 -6.74 -14.64 3.05
C GLY A 212 -6.71 -15.94 2.24
N THR A 213 -7.87 -16.50 1.87
CA THR A 213 -8.01 -17.63 0.93
C THR A 213 -8.54 -17.14 -0.43
N PRO A 214 -8.55 -18.01 -1.48
CA PRO A 214 -9.10 -17.62 -2.77
C PRO A 214 -10.59 -17.32 -2.78
N THR A 215 -11.35 -17.82 -1.79
CA THR A 215 -12.81 -17.66 -1.71
C THR A 215 -13.17 -16.99 -0.39
N ILE A 216 -13.91 -15.89 -0.46
CA ILE A 216 -14.45 -15.18 0.69
C ILE A 216 -15.98 -15.30 0.64
N THR A 217 -16.57 -15.69 1.77
CA THR A 217 -18.02 -15.77 1.94
C THR A 217 -18.48 -14.71 2.93
N VAL A 218 -19.52 -13.96 2.58
CA VAL A 218 -20.07 -12.90 3.41
C VAL A 218 -21.56 -13.14 3.59
N LYS A 219 -21.99 -13.33 4.83
CA LYS A 219 -23.42 -13.33 5.17
C LYS A 219 -23.82 -11.91 5.57
N GLY A 220 -24.64 -11.27 4.76
CA GLY A 220 -25.12 -9.92 5.03
C GLY A 220 -25.98 -9.84 6.27
N VAL A 221 -25.86 -8.71 6.98
CA VAL A 221 -26.66 -8.35 8.16
C VAL A 221 -27.45 -7.08 7.89
N ALA A 222 -28.44 -6.77 8.71
CA ALA A 222 -29.12 -5.47 8.59
C ALA A 222 -28.13 -4.34 8.95
N LEU A 223 -28.20 -3.20 8.26
CA LEU A 223 -27.34 -2.04 8.56
C LEU A 223 -27.40 -1.62 10.03
N SER A 224 -28.56 -1.77 10.66
CA SER A 224 -28.78 -1.48 12.10
C SER A 224 -28.05 -2.44 13.05
N GLU A 225 -27.52 -3.56 12.55
CA GLU A 225 -26.71 -4.52 13.32
C GLU A 225 -25.21 -4.18 13.22
N MET A 226 -24.84 -3.35 12.24
CA MET A 226 -23.46 -2.82 12.14
C MET A 226 -23.23 -1.75 13.20
N HIS A 227 -22.14 -1.87 13.95
CA HIS A 227 -21.80 -0.97 15.05
C HIS A 227 -20.33 -0.51 14.98
N PRO A 228 -19.99 0.60 15.67
CA PRO A 228 -18.60 1.03 15.79
C PRO A 228 -17.74 -0.03 16.47
N CYS A 229 -16.44 0.02 16.21
CA CYS A 229 -15.48 -0.89 16.83
C CYS A 229 -14.19 -0.20 17.23
N GLU A 230 -13.40 -0.90 18.02
CA GLU A 230 -11.98 -0.63 18.26
C GLU A 230 -11.16 -1.67 17.50
N HIS A 231 -10.18 -1.22 16.69
CA HIS A 231 -9.39 -2.09 15.84
C HIS A 231 -7.94 -1.60 15.73
N THR A 232 -6.97 -2.52 15.71
CA THR A 232 -5.56 -2.21 15.52
C THR A 232 -5.11 -2.61 14.12
N THR A 233 -4.65 -1.64 13.35
CA THR A 233 -4.14 -1.85 11.99
C THR A 233 -2.88 -2.71 12.00
N VAL A 234 -2.80 -3.70 11.12
CA VAL A 234 -1.61 -4.54 10.92
C VAL A 234 -0.39 -3.71 10.49
N GLY A 235 0.82 -4.19 10.80
CA GLY A 235 2.07 -3.55 10.39
C GLY A 235 2.24 -3.49 8.87
N ASP A 236 2.86 -2.41 8.36
CA ASP A 236 3.08 -2.23 6.91
C ASP A 236 4.23 -3.12 6.43
N ARG A 237 3.87 -4.22 5.74
CA ARG A 237 4.84 -5.15 5.16
C ARG A 237 5.72 -4.52 4.07
N ILE A 238 5.28 -3.45 3.42
CA ILE A 238 6.06 -2.78 2.39
C ILE A 238 7.07 -1.83 3.01
N GLU A 239 6.68 -1.12 4.07
CA GLU A 239 7.62 -0.36 4.89
C GLU A 239 8.70 -1.29 5.47
N ALA A 240 8.28 -2.42 6.07
CA ALA A 240 9.20 -3.44 6.59
C ALA A 240 10.19 -3.92 5.52
N GLY A 241 9.70 -4.33 4.34
CA GLY A 241 10.54 -4.76 3.22
C GLY A 241 11.51 -3.67 2.74
N THR A 242 11.12 -2.42 2.82
CA THR A 242 11.99 -1.28 2.44
C THR A 242 13.16 -1.13 3.42
N PHE A 243 12.93 -1.20 4.73
CA PHE A 243 14.02 -1.15 5.71
C PHE A 243 14.89 -2.42 5.71
N LEU A 244 14.30 -3.60 5.46
CA LEU A 244 15.08 -4.83 5.22
C LEU A 244 15.98 -4.71 3.99
N THR A 245 15.54 -4.01 2.94
CA THR A 245 16.38 -3.70 1.76
C THR A 245 17.59 -2.86 2.15
N ALA A 246 17.43 -1.84 3.00
CA ALA A 246 18.53 -1.04 3.49
C ALA A 246 19.57 -1.91 4.25
N GLY A 247 19.12 -2.79 5.14
CA GLY A 247 19.98 -3.72 5.84
C GLY A 247 20.68 -4.72 4.91
N ALA A 248 19.97 -5.28 3.92
CA ALA A 248 20.53 -6.19 2.93
C ALA A 248 21.59 -5.50 2.05
N LEU A 249 21.36 -4.24 1.66
CA LEU A 249 22.27 -3.49 0.80
C LEU A 249 23.52 -3.03 1.56
N LEU A 250 23.36 -2.50 2.77
CA LEU A 250 24.42 -1.86 3.56
C LEU A 250 25.06 -2.80 4.62
N GLY A 251 24.59 -4.05 4.73
CA GLY A 251 25.30 -5.16 5.37
C GLY A 251 25.08 -5.37 6.88
N GLY A 252 24.57 -4.39 7.63
CA GLY A 252 24.45 -4.50 9.08
C GLY A 252 23.23 -5.29 9.54
N PRO A 253 23.08 -5.68 10.81
CA PRO A 253 21.84 -6.24 11.30
C PRO A 253 20.78 -5.12 11.45
N VAL A 254 19.76 -5.16 10.58
CA VAL A 254 18.57 -4.30 10.70
C VAL A 254 17.39 -5.17 11.10
N THR A 255 16.77 -4.80 12.22
CA THR A 255 15.56 -5.45 12.74
C THR A 255 14.35 -4.57 12.52
N VAL A 256 13.31 -5.10 11.90
CA VAL A 256 11.98 -4.47 11.82
C VAL A 256 11.05 -5.15 12.82
N LYS A 257 10.30 -4.37 13.62
CA LYS A 257 9.36 -4.84 14.64
C LYS A 257 7.94 -4.41 14.35
N GLY A 258 6.96 -5.17 14.84
CA GLY A 258 5.54 -4.90 14.62
C GLY A 258 5.04 -5.45 13.29
N ILE A 259 5.62 -6.54 12.81
CA ILE A 259 5.26 -7.20 11.55
C ILE A 259 5.32 -8.71 11.66
N ASP A 260 4.27 -9.39 11.23
CA ASP A 260 4.28 -10.84 11.07
C ASP A 260 5.14 -11.23 9.85
N PRO A 261 6.21 -12.03 10.03
CA PRO A 261 7.06 -12.49 8.93
C PRO A 261 6.31 -13.25 7.82
N ALA A 262 5.18 -13.86 8.14
CA ALA A 262 4.35 -14.57 7.18
C ALA A 262 3.86 -13.65 6.05
N TYR A 263 3.71 -12.35 6.29
CA TYR A 263 3.27 -11.36 5.30
C TYR A 263 4.32 -11.07 4.23
N LEU A 264 5.59 -11.44 4.48
CA LEU A 264 6.74 -11.15 3.61
C LEU A 264 7.46 -12.41 3.09
N ARG A 265 6.90 -13.61 3.28
CA ARG A 265 7.60 -14.89 2.96
C ARG A 265 8.33 -14.90 1.62
N MET A 266 7.68 -14.43 0.54
CA MET A 266 8.31 -14.42 -0.79
C MET A 266 9.49 -13.45 -0.86
N ALA A 267 9.38 -12.26 -0.26
CA ALA A 267 10.46 -11.28 -0.21
C ALA A 267 11.63 -11.79 0.65
N LEU A 268 11.36 -12.40 1.81
CA LEU A 268 12.39 -12.99 2.67
C LEU A 268 13.14 -14.13 1.97
N MET A 269 12.42 -15.03 1.31
CA MET A 269 13.04 -16.10 0.51
C MET A 269 13.95 -15.53 -0.59
N LYS A 270 13.56 -14.43 -1.24
CA LYS A 270 14.39 -13.78 -2.26
C LYS A 270 15.63 -13.13 -1.64
N LEU A 271 15.54 -12.50 -0.47
CA LEU A 271 16.71 -11.99 0.28
C LEU A 271 17.68 -13.10 0.64
N GLU A 272 17.19 -14.26 1.12
CA GLU A 272 18.02 -15.44 1.38
C GLU A 272 18.72 -15.95 0.12
N HIS A 273 18.02 -16.03 -1.02
CA HIS A 273 18.61 -16.40 -2.31
C HIS A 273 19.69 -15.39 -2.75
N MET A 274 19.50 -14.11 -2.44
CA MET A 274 20.50 -13.07 -2.69
C MET A 274 21.69 -13.13 -1.72
N GLY A 275 21.68 -14.01 -0.74
CA GLY A 275 22.78 -14.25 0.19
C GLY A 275 22.69 -13.48 1.50
N CYS A 276 21.51 -13.01 1.87
CA CYS A 276 21.25 -12.42 3.17
C CYS A 276 20.97 -13.49 4.24
N ASP A 277 21.36 -13.20 5.46
CA ASP A 277 21.00 -13.97 6.65
C ASP A 277 19.70 -13.38 7.23
N ILE A 278 18.68 -14.22 7.40
CA ILE A 278 17.37 -13.81 7.91
C ILE A 278 17.09 -14.54 9.23
N SER A 279 16.66 -13.80 10.24
CA SER A 279 16.08 -14.37 11.45
C SER A 279 14.75 -13.72 11.80
N THR A 280 13.81 -14.49 12.34
CA THR A 280 12.45 -14.02 12.63
C THR A 280 12.01 -14.41 14.03
N THR A 281 11.13 -13.59 14.61
CA THR A 281 10.29 -13.93 15.76
C THR A 281 8.82 -13.88 15.32
N GLU A 282 7.86 -13.92 16.25
CA GLU A 282 6.44 -13.78 15.92
C GLU A 282 6.09 -12.41 15.31
N ASP A 283 6.80 -11.33 15.72
CA ASP A 283 6.51 -9.95 15.40
C ASP A 283 7.70 -9.16 14.84
N SER A 284 8.79 -9.83 14.50
CA SER A 284 9.99 -9.15 14.00
C SER A 284 10.76 -9.95 12.97
N ILE A 285 11.52 -9.22 12.14
CA ILE A 285 12.40 -9.75 11.11
C ILE A 285 13.74 -9.03 11.23
N THR A 286 14.83 -9.77 11.26
CA THR A 286 16.19 -9.22 11.20
C THR A 286 16.87 -9.69 9.91
N VAL A 287 17.47 -8.77 9.20
CA VAL A 287 18.32 -9.03 8.03
C VAL A 287 19.73 -8.57 8.29
N SER A 288 20.69 -9.39 7.87
CA SER A 288 22.10 -9.03 7.80
C SER A 288 22.76 -9.66 6.57
N ARG A 289 23.92 -9.17 6.20
CA ARG A 289 24.67 -9.70 5.06
C ARG A 289 26.17 -9.57 5.27
N THR A 290 26.88 -10.65 5.10
CA THR A 290 28.34 -10.72 5.23
C THR A 290 29.06 -11.02 3.90
N GLN A 291 28.30 -11.43 2.87
CA GLN A 291 28.82 -11.81 1.55
C GLN A 291 28.24 -10.85 0.47
N PRO A 292 28.87 -10.73 -0.70
CA PRO A 292 28.29 -9.98 -1.82
C PRO A 292 26.90 -10.51 -2.20
N LEU A 293 26.02 -9.59 -2.64
CA LEU A 293 24.70 -9.97 -3.13
C LEU A 293 24.82 -10.82 -4.41
N ARG A 294 23.98 -11.83 -4.53
CA ARG A 294 23.88 -12.69 -5.71
C ARG A 294 22.68 -12.31 -6.57
N ALA A 295 22.85 -12.32 -7.87
CA ALA A 295 21.75 -12.09 -8.80
C ALA A 295 20.60 -13.08 -8.57
N THR A 296 19.39 -12.58 -8.58
CA THR A 296 18.16 -13.35 -8.34
C THR A 296 17.03 -12.76 -9.16
N ASP A 297 16.34 -13.60 -9.93
CA ASP A 297 15.18 -13.17 -10.71
C ASP A 297 13.97 -12.89 -9.82
N ILE A 298 13.24 -11.82 -10.15
CA ILE A 298 12.03 -11.39 -9.44
C ILE A 298 10.86 -11.38 -10.41
N GLN A 299 9.73 -11.92 -9.97
CA GLN A 299 8.47 -11.86 -10.70
C GLN A 299 7.37 -11.39 -9.78
N THR A 300 6.78 -10.23 -10.09
CA THR A 300 5.66 -9.70 -9.29
C THR A 300 4.38 -10.48 -9.58
N LEU A 301 3.68 -10.85 -8.52
CA LEU A 301 2.42 -11.60 -8.56
C LEU A 301 1.53 -11.18 -7.39
N PRO A 302 0.20 -11.35 -7.49
CA PRO A 302 -0.70 -11.19 -6.36
C PRO A 302 -0.26 -12.03 -5.16
N HIS A 303 -0.60 -11.56 -3.96
CA HIS A 303 -0.25 -12.28 -2.72
C HIS A 303 -0.75 -13.74 -2.72
N PRO A 304 0.05 -14.72 -2.28
CA PRO A 304 1.33 -14.63 -1.56
C PRO A 304 2.58 -14.60 -2.47
N GLY A 305 2.43 -14.19 -3.75
CA GLY A 305 3.55 -13.96 -4.64
C GLY A 305 4.37 -12.73 -4.24
N PHE A 306 5.40 -12.41 -5.04
CA PHE A 306 6.26 -11.26 -4.77
C PHE A 306 5.49 -9.95 -4.97
N PRO A 307 5.42 -9.07 -3.95
CA PRO A 307 4.61 -7.85 -4.03
C PRO A 307 5.24 -6.83 -4.99
N THR A 308 4.44 -6.32 -5.92
CA THR A 308 4.86 -5.27 -6.85
C THR A 308 5.35 -4.00 -6.13
N ASP A 309 4.87 -3.73 -4.90
CA ASP A 309 5.30 -2.59 -4.08
C ASP A 309 6.74 -2.69 -3.55
N LEU A 310 7.39 -3.87 -3.62
CA LEU A 310 8.80 -4.07 -3.33
C LEU A 310 9.67 -4.24 -4.58
N GLN A 311 9.10 -4.10 -5.78
CA GLN A 311 9.83 -4.27 -7.03
C GLN A 311 11.02 -3.30 -7.15
N ALA A 312 10.83 -2.03 -6.81
CA ALA A 312 11.89 -1.01 -6.87
C ALA A 312 13.06 -1.32 -5.91
N GLN A 313 12.75 -1.74 -4.69
CA GLN A 313 13.73 -2.10 -3.67
C GLN A 313 14.58 -3.28 -4.12
N PHE A 314 13.97 -4.31 -4.68
CA PHE A 314 14.71 -5.49 -5.15
C PHE A 314 15.45 -5.24 -6.46
N MET A 315 14.99 -4.33 -7.32
CA MET A 315 15.77 -3.87 -8.48
C MET A 315 17.03 -3.11 -8.03
N LEU A 316 16.93 -2.33 -6.96
CA LEU A 316 18.10 -1.70 -6.35
C LEU A 316 19.09 -2.75 -5.84
N LEU A 317 18.65 -3.78 -5.10
CA LEU A 317 19.52 -4.88 -4.66
C LEU A 317 20.16 -5.61 -5.85
N ALA A 318 19.39 -5.88 -6.90
CA ALA A 318 19.89 -6.51 -8.13
C ALA A 318 20.96 -5.66 -8.83
N SER A 319 20.89 -4.33 -8.70
CA SER A 319 21.91 -3.42 -9.26
C SER A 319 23.30 -3.56 -8.61
N PHE A 320 23.37 -4.08 -7.38
CA PHE A 320 24.62 -4.37 -6.66
C PHE A 320 24.96 -5.86 -6.61
N ALA A 321 24.12 -6.72 -7.15
CA ALA A 321 24.30 -8.17 -7.08
C ALA A 321 25.33 -8.66 -8.13
N GLU A 322 26.13 -9.64 -7.77
CA GLU A 322 27.02 -10.32 -8.72
C GLU A 322 26.22 -11.12 -9.74
N GLY A 323 26.31 -10.74 -11.02
CA GLY A 323 25.61 -11.37 -12.14
C GLY A 323 24.50 -10.49 -12.73
N ASN A 324 23.53 -11.16 -13.38
CA ASN A 324 22.40 -10.51 -14.03
C ASN A 324 21.11 -11.03 -13.42
N SER A 325 20.15 -10.13 -13.19
CA SER A 325 18.80 -10.45 -12.73
C SER A 325 17.76 -10.02 -13.75
N VAL A 326 16.72 -10.81 -13.93
CA VAL A 326 15.53 -10.43 -14.69
C VAL A 326 14.40 -10.10 -13.72
N ILE A 327 13.83 -8.91 -13.87
CA ILE A 327 12.67 -8.47 -13.09
C ILE A 327 11.47 -8.39 -14.03
N SER A 328 10.45 -9.20 -13.74
CA SER A 328 9.21 -9.26 -14.50
C SER A 328 8.08 -8.59 -13.69
N GLU A 329 7.55 -7.46 -14.19
CA GLU A 329 6.43 -6.75 -13.58
C GLU A 329 5.12 -7.13 -14.26
N ASN A 330 4.28 -7.92 -13.57
CA ASN A 330 3.06 -8.47 -14.13
C ASN A 330 1.78 -7.76 -13.62
N ILE A 331 1.93 -6.76 -12.74
CA ILE A 331 0.79 -6.10 -12.09
C ILE A 331 0.51 -4.74 -12.72
N PHE A 332 1.56 -3.97 -13.02
CA PHE A 332 1.43 -2.60 -13.54
C PHE A 332 2.29 -2.37 -14.78
N GLU A 333 1.71 -1.74 -15.79
CA GLU A 333 2.34 -1.58 -17.11
C GLU A 333 3.52 -0.61 -17.11
N ASN A 334 3.55 0.37 -16.19
CA ASN A 334 4.55 1.45 -16.19
C ASN A 334 5.27 1.60 -14.85
N ARG A 335 5.70 0.48 -14.25
CA ARG A 335 6.31 0.54 -12.92
C ARG A 335 7.84 0.55 -12.92
N PHE A 336 8.47 0.68 -14.07
CA PHE A 336 9.92 0.79 -14.20
C PHE A 336 10.44 2.23 -14.31
N MET A 337 9.62 3.23 -14.06
CA MET A 337 10.00 4.65 -14.21
C MET A 337 11.26 5.02 -13.42
N PHE A 338 11.46 4.45 -12.23
CA PHE A 338 12.62 4.77 -11.41
C PHE A 338 13.93 4.16 -11.94
N ALA A 339 13.87 3.20 -12.86
CA ALA A 339 15.07 2.61 -13.48
C ALA A 339 15.93 3.66 -14.22
N SER A 340 15.30 4.68 -14.81
CA SER A 340 16.02 5.80 -15.43
C SER A 340 16.82 6.61 -14.42
N GLU A 341 16.30 6.79 -13.22
CA GLU A 341 16.98 7.51 -12.14
C GLU A 341 18.13 6.68 -11.56
N LEU A 342 17.96 5.36 -11.38
CA LEU A 342 19.07 4.48 -11.02
C LEU A 342 20.15 4.44 -12.10
N ASN A 343 19.78 4.42 -13.39
CA ASN A 343 20.74 4.50 -14.48
C ASN A 343 21.52 5.82 -14.48
N ARG A 344 20.90 6.93 -14.04
CA ARG A 344 21.59 8.21 -13.82
C ARG A 344 22.68 8.11 -12.75
N MET A 345 22.48 7.25 -11.75
CA MET A 345 23.47 6.95 -10.70
C MET A 345 24.51 5.89 -11.12
N GLY A 346 24.47 5.40 -12.36
CA GLY A 346 25.43 4.44 -12.89
C GLY A 346 24.99 2.97 -12.89
N SER A 347 23.73 2.67 -12.56
CA SER A 347 23.19 1.33 -12.72
C SER A 347 23.09 0.93 -14.21
N ARG A 348 22.96 -0.37 -14.48
CA ARG A 348 22.85 -0.92 -15.84
C ARG A 348 21.55 -1.69 -15.99
N ILE A 349 20.47 -0.95 -16.19
CA ILE A 349 19.12 -1.49 -16.32
C ILE A 349 18.60 -1.23 -17.73
N THR A 350 18.18 -2.30 -18.42
CA THR A 350 17.49 -2.22 -19.71
C THR A 350 16.06 -2.72 -19.53
N VAL A 351 15.08 -1.90 -19.92
CA VAL A 351 13.65 -2.21 -19.78
C VAL A 351 13.06 -2.53 -21.15
N GLU A 352 12.38 -3.67 -21.27
CA GLU A 352 11.63 -4.09 -22.46
C GLU A 352 10.25 -4.61 -22.04
N GLY A 353 9.20 -3.86 -22.36
CA GLY A 353 7.82 -4.21 -21.98
C GLY A 353 7.65 -4.43 -20.48
N HIS A 354 7.34 -5.65 -20.09
CA HIS A 354 7.14 -6.04 -18.68
C HIS A 354 8.42 -6.60 -18.01
N HIS A 355 9.56 -6.52 -18.66
CA HIS A 355 10.80 -7.08 -18.15
C HIS A 355 11.88 -6.01 -18.05
N ALA A 356 12.69 -6.12 -17.01
CA ALA A 356 13.91 -5.35 -16.85
C ALA A 356 15.09 -6.30 -16.64
N LEU A 357 16.11 -6.18 -17.47
CA LEU A 357 17.41 -6.82 -17.27
C LEU A 357 18.27 -5.88 -16.44
N VAL A 358 18.69 -6.33 -15.27
CA VAL A 358 19.57 -5.62 -14.35
C VAL A 358 20.93 -6.30 -14.34
N GLN A 359 21.96 -5.60 -14.74
CA GLN A 359 23.35 -6.06 -14.66
C GLN A 359 23.99 -5.45 -13.43
N GLY A 360 24.52 -6.27 -12.55
CA GLY A 360 25.15 -5.81 -11.33
C GLY A 360 26.39 -4.94 -11.61
N VAL A 361 26.55 -3.90 -10.80
CA VAL A 361 27.72 -2.99 -10.82
C VAL A 361 28.41 -2.99 -9.46
N SER A 362 29.67 -2.64 -9.43
CA SER A 362 30.44 -2.60 -8.18
C SER A 362 30.07 -1.41 -7.29
N LYS A 363 29.56 -0.33 -7.89
CA LYS A 363 29.19 0.91 -7.19
C LYS A 363 28.19 1.72 -8.00
N LEU A 364 27.47 2.59 -7.30
CA LEU A 364 26.73 3.72 -7.87
C LEU A 364 27.44 5.04 -7.50
N GLU A 365 27.13 6.09 -8.24
CA GLU A 365 27.61 7.45 -7.98
C GLU A 365 26.45 8.33 -7.54
N GLY A 366 26.66 9.18 -6.55
CA GLY A 366 25.68 10.14 -6.08
C GLY A 366 25.30 11.13 -7.19
N ALA A 367 24.02 11.41 -7.30
CA ALA A 367 23.49 12.30 -8.33
C ALA A 367 22.19 12.99 -7.86
N PRO A 368 21.81 14.14 -8.42
CA PRO A 368 20.45 14.63 -8.28
C PRO A 368 19.49 13.73 -9.06
N VAL A 369 18.46 13.23 -8.36
CA VAL A 369 17.41 12.32 -8.87
C VAL A 369 16.03 12.79 -8.44
N SER A 370 14.99 12.42 -9.17
CA SER A 370 13.61 12.77 -8.84
C SER A 370 12.81 11.53 -8.46
N SER A 371 12.05 11.60 -7.37
CA SER A 371 11.14 10.54 -6.94
C SER A 371 9.98 10.41 -7.95
N PRO A 372 9.93 9.34 -8.76
CA PRO A 372 8.88 9.20 -9.77
C PRO A 372 7.54 8.79 -9.14
N ASP A 373 7.61 8.04 -8.06
CA ASP A 373 6.48 7.53 -7.27
C ASP A 373 6.93 7.20 -5.84
N LEU A 374 5.96 6.79 -5.01
CA LEU A 374 6.15 6.48 -3.59
C LEU A 374 7.28 5.45 -3.34
N ARG A 375 7.28 4.32 -4.06
CA ARG A 375 8.17 3.19 -3.79
C ARG A 375 9.54 3.37 -4.45
N GLY A 376 9.54 3.89 -5.67
CA GLY A 376 10.76 4.28 -6.38
C GLY A 376 11.51 5.37 -5.64
N GLY A 377 10.82 6.38 -5.12
CA GLY A 377 11.43 7.45 -4.33
C GLY A 377 12.13 6.91 -3.07
N ALA A 378 11.47 6.05 -2.31
CA ALA A 378 12.09 5.42 -1.14
C ALA A 378 13.32 4.57 -1.51
N ALA A 379 13.26 3.83 -2.62
CA ALA A 379 14.41 3.06 -3.12
C ALA A 379 15.57 3.96 -3.55
N LEU A 380 15.31 5.13 -4.16
CA LEU A 380 16.35 6.09 -4.54
C LEU A 380 17.08 6.69 -3.33
N VAL A 381 16.38 6.93 -2.22
CA VAL A 381 17.05 7.36 -0.98
C VAL A 381 18.02 6.28 -0.49
N ILE A 382 17.60 4.99 -0.46
CA ILE A 382 18.49 3.88 -0.08
C ILE A 382 19.63 3.72 -1.09
N ALA A 383 19.38 3.93 -2.40
CA ALA A 383 20.43 3.93 -3.41
C ALA A 383 21.50 5.00 -3.13
N GLY A 384 21.06 6.20 -2.72
CA GLY A 384 21.96 7.29 -2.33
C GLY A 384 22.82 6.97 -1.11
N LEU A 385 22.30 6.19 -0.14
CA LEU A 385 23.09 5.74 1.00
C LEU A 385 24.21 4.76 0.60
N ALA A 386 24.04 4.03 -0.50
CA ALA A 386 25.02 3.06 -1.01
C ALA A 386 25.91 3.63 -2.15
N ALA A 387 25.65 4.85 -2.59
CA ALA A 387 26.38 5.51 -3.67
C ALA A 387 27.58 6.32 -3.15
N GLU A 388 28.65 6.41 -3.94
CA GLU A 388 29.78 7.29 -3.63
C GLU A 388 29.36 8.77 -3.71
N GLY A 389 29.61 9.54 -2.67
CA GLY A 389 29.32 10.98 -2.62
C GLY A 389 27.92 11.30 -2.09
N GLU A 390 27.25 12.27 -2.72
CA GLU A 390 25.98 12.83 -2.29
C GLU A 390 24.89 12.61 -3.33
N THR A 391 23.70 12.16 -2.88
CA THR A 391 22.52 12.04 -3.71
C THR A 391 21.43 12.98 -3.19
N VAL A 392 20.91 13.85 -4.05
CA VAL A 392 19.80 14.76 -3.75
C VAL A 392 18.54 14.19 -4.39
N VAL A 393 17.59 13.79 -3.56
CA VAL A 393 16.29 13.23 -4.01
C VAL A 393 15.24 14.33 -3.98
N HIS A 394 14.76 14.72 -5.15
CA HIS A 394 13.68 15.68 -5.36
C HIS A 394 12.28 15.03 -5.33
N ASP A 395 11.22 15.84 -5.33
CA ASP A 395 9.82 15.39 -5.36
C ASP A 395 9.44 14.44 -4.21
N ILE A 396 10.02 14.64 -3.03
CA ILE A 396 9.88 13.76 -1.84
C ILE A 396 8.44 13.68 -1.31
N ARG A 397 7.55 14.59 -1.73
CA ARG A 397 6.11 14.49 -1.47
C ARG A 397 5.51 13.14 -1.86
N HIS A 398 6.13 12.42 -2.81
CA HIS A 398 5.71 11.07 -3.17
C HIS A 398 6.06 10.07 -2.06
N ILE A 399 7.18 10.24 -1.37
CA ILE A 399 7.61 9.39 -0.24
C ILE A 399 6.68 9.63 0.96
N ASP A 400 6.34 10.88 1.27
CA ASP A 400 5.48 11.29 2.38
C ASP A 400 4.05 10.74 2.30
N ARG A 401 3.65 10.23 1.13
CA ARG A 401 2.36 9.58 0.95
C ARG A 401 2.24 8.23 1.64
N GLY A 402 3.33 7.60 2.01
CA GLY A 402 3.26 6.24 2.53
C GLY A 402 4.40 5.80 3.44
N TYR A 403 5.31 6.69 3.80
CA TYR A 403 6.34 6.43 4.80
C TYR A 403 6.29 7.50 5.88
N GLU A 404 5.94 7.08 7.09
CA GLU A 404 5.94 7.92 8.27
C GLU A 404 7.36 8.11 8.78
N ASP A 405 7.81 9.37 8.93
CA ASP A 405 9.14 9.73 9.44
C ASP A 405 10.29 8.92 8.80
N TYR A 406 10.27 8.81 7.45
CA TYR A 406 11.20 7.95 6.71
C TYR A 406 12.66 8.27 7.01
N VAL A 407 13.02 9.57 7.04
CA VAL A 407 14.38 10.05 7.33
C VAL A 407 14.75 9.75 8.78
N GLY A 408 13.87 10.01 9.75
CA GLY A 408 14.11 9.72 11.16
C GLY A 408 14.35 8.22 11.41
N LYS A 409 13.54 7.35 10.79
CA LYS A 409 13.72 5.90 10.89
C LYS A 409 15.02 5.40 10.23
N LEU A 410 15.43 5.97 9.11
CA LEU A 410 16.73 5.67 8.48
C LEU A 410 17.88 6.12 9.38
N ARG A 411 17.82 7.32 9.96
CA ARG A 411 18.82 7.80 10.92
C ARG A 411 18.91 6.91 12.17
N ALA A 412 17.78 6.39 12.65
CA ALA A 412 17.75 5.52 13.82
C ALA A 412 18.53 4.21 13.63
N ILE A 413 18.73 3.78 12.39
CA ILE A 413 19.60 2.64 12.04
C ILE A 413 21.01 3.06 11.60
N GLY A 414 21.37 4.34 11.73
CA GLY A 414 22.72 4.84 11.44
C GLY A 414 22.95 5.36 10.01
N ALA A 415 21.90 5.51 9.21
CA ALA A 415 22.01 6.08 7.87
C ALA A 415 22.36 7.58 7.91
N ASN A 416 23.26 8.01 7.03
CA ASN A 416 23.64 9.41 6.85
C ASN A 416 22.71 10.09 5.84
N VAL A 417 21.59 10.61 6.32
CA VAL A 417 20.53 11.17 5.50
C VAL A 417 19.87 12.37 6.16
N ASP A 418 19.57 13.40 5.37
CA ASP A 418 18.96 14.64 5.84
C ASP A 418 17.74 15.03 4.99
N ARG A 419 16.75 15.67 5.63
CA ARG A 419 15.66 16.36 4.95
C ARG A 419 15.91 17.85 5.08
N VAL A 420 16.03 18.55 3.95
CA VAL A 420 16.36 19.97 3.90
C VAL A 420 15.44 20.73 2.95
N THR A 421 15.32 22.04 3.17
CA THR A 421 14.62 22.94 2.27
C THR A 421 15.66 23.71 1.45
N LEU A 422 15.56 23.64 0.12
CA LEU A 422 16.44 24.37 -0.83
C LEU A 422 15.82 25.72 -1.21
#